data_4b9d08de9ef53def6681fa2b91027c26
#
_entry.id   4b9d08de9ef53def6681fa2b91027c26
#
_cell.length_a   1.000
_cell.length_b   1.000
_cell.length_c   1.000
_cell.angle_alpha   90.00
_cell.angle_beta   90.00
_cell.angle_gamma   90.00
#
_symmetry.space_group_name_H-M   'P 1'
#
loop_
_entity.id
_entity.type
_entity.pdbx_description
1 polymer ?
#
loop_
_entity_poly.entity_id
_entity_poly.type
_entity_poly.pdbx_seq_one_letter_code
_entity_poly.pdbx_strand_id
1 'polypeptide(L)'
;MARHARRAEGRRRRITGFAAAGALTALLGGAALTGAAFADDGHWNHTDGTPCSKHARACVDLAHNQAWLIHDGEVTRGPVGISHGGQGKETPTGDFEVQWKDKDHRSAEFNDAPMPYSVFFADGGIAFHEGNPQNPSAGCVHLGHDDAVAWYADLEVGDEVEIH
;
A
#
# COMPACT_ATOMS: atom_id res chain seq x y z
N MET A 1 -37.55 -38.55 31.10
CA MET A 1 -37.15 -37.95 32.39
C MET A 1 -36.72 -36.53 32.10
N ALA A 2 -37.52 -35.55 32.07
CA ALA A 2 -38.22 -34.76 33.09
C ALA A 2 -37.27 -33.84 33.86
N ARG A 3 -37.57 -32.51 33.68
CA ARG A 3 -37.50 -31.38 34.63
C ARG A 3 -36.15 -30.66 34.73
N HIS A 4 -36.04 -29.35 34.83
CA HIS A 4 -36.97 -28.29 35.22
C HIS A 4 -36.49 -26.92 34.70
N ALA A 5 -37.44 -26.09 34.31
CA ALA A 5 -37.31 -24.65 34.11
C ALA A 5 -37.19 -23.92 35.47
N ARG A 6 -36.47 -22.79 35.51
CA ARG A 6 -36.78 -21.71 36.46
C ARG A 6 -36.64 -20.34 35.82
N ARG A 7 -37.76 -19.73 35.71
CA ARG A 7 -38.06 -18.32 35.49
C ARG A 7 -37.72 -17.54 36.77
N ALA A 8 -37.11 -16.37 36.63
CA ALA A 8 -37.19 -15.36 37.68
C ALA A 8 -37.43 -14.00 37.05
N GLU A 9 -38.65 -13.54 37.32
CA GLU A 9 -39.15 -12.18 37.13
C GLU A 9 -38.62 -11.26 38.23
N GLY A 10 -38.54 -9.98 37.91
CA GLY A 10 -38.83 -8.95 38.86
C GLY A 10 -37.74 -7.89 39.10
N ARG A 11 -37.85 -6.71 38.61
CA ARG A 11 -38.37 -5.60 39.42
C ARG A 11 -38.19 -4.25 38.71
N ARG A 12 -39.31 -3.73 38.26
CA ARG A 12 -39.44 -2.31 37.91
C ARG A 12 -39.38 -1.47 39.19
N ARG A 13 -38.48 -0.49 39.23
CA ARG A 13 -38.64 0.63 40.16
C ARG A 13 -38.87 1.90 39.36
N ARG A 14 -40.10 2.40 39.46
CA ARG A 14 -40.47 3.77 39.13
C ARG A 14 -40.04 4.65 40.32
N ILE A 15 -39.36 5.74 40.03
CA ILE A 15 -39.22 6.86 40.94
C ILE A 15 -39.75 8.10 40.22
N THR A 16 -40.83 8.62 40.76
CA THR A 16 -41.51 9.84 40.36
C THR A 16 -40.90 11.04 41.07
N GLY A 17 -40.71 12.14 40.35
CA GLY A 17 -40.98 13.50 40.77
C GLY A 17 -39.91 14.24 41.55
N PHE A 18 -39.50 15.37 41.03
CA PHE A 18 -39.77 16.67 41.63
C PHE A 18 -39.35 17.79 40.66
N ALA A 19 -40.31 18.65 40.40
CA ALA A 19 -40.08 19.92 39.69
C ALA A 19 -39.51 20.95 40.67
N ALA A 20 -38.53 21.75 40.21
CA ALA A 20 -38.24 23.04 40.79
C ALA A 20 -37.76 23.98 39.67
N ALA A 21 -38.54 25.01 39.47
CA ALA A 21 -38.22 26.13 38.61
C ALA A 21 -37.18 27.02 39.26
N GLY A 22 -36.19 27.46 38.48
CA GLY A 22 -35.23 28.46 38.88
C GLY A 22 -34.64 29.11 37.62
N ALA A 23 -35.22 30.25 37.25
CA ALA A 23 -34.63 31.10 36.21
C ALA A 23 -33.42 31.83 36.77
N LEU A 24 -32.26 31.65 36.15
CA LEU A 24 -31.14 32.58 36.26
C LEU A 24 -30.51 32.73 34.85
N THR A 25 -30.77 33.88 34.26
CA THR A 25 -30.10 34.38 33.10
C THR A 25 -28.62 34.72 33.45
N ALA A 26 -27.69 33.94 32.91
CA ALA A 26 -26.29 34.32 32.86
C ALA A 26 -25.85 34.34 31.39
N LEU A 27 -25.73 35.57 30.89
CA LEU A 27 -24.99 35.87 29.65
C LEU A 27 -23.51 35.58 29.90
N LEU A 28 -22.97 34.53 29.38
CA LEU A 28 -21.54 34.31 29.27
C LEU A 28 -21.22 33.85 27.86
N GLY A 29 -20.31 34.63 27.25
CA GLY A 29 -19.86 34.52 25.88
C GLY A 29 -19.44 33.10 25.51
N GLY A 30 -20.08 32.56 24.47
CA GLY A 30 -19.66 31.35 23.82
C GLY A 30 -18.35 31.60 23.08
N ALA A 31 -17.23 31.18 23.66
CA ALA A 31 -16.05 30.93 22.89
C ALA A 31 -16.34 29.77 21.98
N ALA A 32 -16.59 30.04 20.69
CA ALA A 32 -16.61 29.04 19.68
C ALA A 32 -15.21 28.43 19.61
N LEU A 33 -15.03 27.27 20.24
CA LEU A 33 -13.94 26.37 19.94
C LEU A 33 -14.17 25.91 18.50
N THR A 34 -13.59 26.64 17.55
CA THR A 34 -13.36 26.12 16.21
C THR A 34 -12.42 24.96 16.38
N GLY A 35 -12.96 23.74 16.51
CA GLY A 35 -12.20 22.52 16.38
C GLY A 35 -11.54 22.57 15.00
N ALA A 36 -10.22 22.79 14.98
CA ALA A 36 -9.45 22.49 13.80
C ALA A 36 -9.70 21.01 13.53
N ALA A 37 -10.48 20.70 12.49
CA ALA A 37 -10.48 19.39 11.92
C ALA A 37 -9.05 19.19 11.41
N PHE A 38 -8.26 18.42 12.13
CA PHE A 38 -7.04 17.88 11.59
C PHE A 38 -7.50 17.01 10.44
N ALA A 39 -7.30 17.45 9.20
CA ALA A 39 -7.32 16.56 8.06
C ALA A 39 -6.32 15.46 8.40
N ASP A 40 -6.81 14.25 8.53
CA ASP A 40 -5.98 13.06 8.58
C ASP A 40 -5.37 12.95 7.17
N ASP A 41 -4.15 13.41 7.03
CA ASP A 41 -3.45 13.49 5.75
C ASP A 41 -3.09 12.10 5.19
N GLY A 42 -3.63 11.03 5.75
CA GLY A 42 -3.34 9.66 5.30
C GLY A 42 -1.88 9.22 5.50
N HIS A 43 -1.08 10.08 6.13
CA HIS A 43 0.37 9.89 6.29
C HIS A 43 0.76 8.67 7.15
N TRP A 44 -0.18 8.15 7.93
CA TRP A 44 0.04 7.00 8.82
C TRP A 44 0.22 5.67 8.09
N ASN A 45 -0.22 5.58 6.84
CA ASN A 45 -0.16 4.36 6.03
C ASN A 45 0.97 4.35 5.00
N HIS A 46 1.72 5.44 4.85
CA HIS A 46 2.83 5.51 3.91
C HIS A 46 4.16 5.17 4.56
N THR A 47 5.04 4.56 3.77
CA THR A 47 6.44 4.33 4.14
C THR A 47 7.23 5.62 3.93
N ASP A 48 7.93 6.07 4.96
CA ASP A 48 8.67 7.32 4.94
C ASP A 48 9.66 7.38 3.77
N GLY A 49 9.62 8.48 3.02
CA GLY A 49 10.50 8.71 1.87
C GLY A 49 10.10 8.01 0.58
N THR A 50 8.90 7.41 0.54
CA THR A 50 8.33 6.78 -0.66
C THR A 50 6.90 7.23 -0.90
N PRO A 51 6.34 7.09 -2.12
CA PRO A 51 4.93 7.32 -2.36
C PRO A 51 4.01 6.17 -1.91
N CYS A 52 4.58 5.04 -1.49
CA CYS A 52 3.87 3.78 -1.28
C CYS A 52 3.43 3.55 0.18
N SER A 53 2.48 2.67 0.34
CA SER A 53 1.98 2.23 1.64
C SER A 53 3.00 1.40 2.43
N LYS A 54 2.73 1.19 3.72
CA LYS A 54 3.51 0.30 4.58
C LYS A 54 3.33 -1.19 4.26
N HIS A 55 2.35 -1.51 3.43
CA HIS A 55 2.07 -2.89 3.00
C HIS A 55 2.85 -3.27 1.75
N ALA A 56 3.24 -2.27 0.95
CA ALA A 56 4.07 -2.51 -0.22
C ALA A 56 5.37 -3.24 0.14
N ARG A 57 5.71 -4.26 -0.65
CA ARG A 57 7.01 -4.94 -0.61
C ARG A 57 7.96 -4.38 -1.65
N ALA A 58 7.42 -3.97 -2.80
CA ALA A 58 8.12 -3.19 -3.80
C ALA A 58 7.33 -1.93 -4.12
N CYS A 59 8.03 -0.81 -4.16
CA CYS A 59 7.50 0.52 -4.46
C CYS A 59 8.20 1.08 -5.69
N VAL A 60 7.44 1.69 -6.59
CA VAL A 60 7.98 2.36 -7.79
C VAL A 60 7.37 3.75 -7.92
N ASP A 61 8.23 4.74 -8.13
CA ASP A 61 7.88 6.10 -8.53
C ASP A 61 8.35 6.31 -9.98
N LEU A 62 7.42 6.24 -10.92
CA LEU A 62 7.68 6.40 -12.34
C LEU A 62 8.11 7.82 -12.69
N ALA A 63 7.55 8.82 -11.99
CA ALA A 63 7.83 10.22 -12.26
C ALA A 63 9.29 10.59 -11.95
N HIS A 64 9.89 9.93 -10.95
CA HIS A 64 11.26 10.16 -10.52
C HIS A 64 12.24 9.06 -10.96
N ASN A 65 11.76 8.01 -11.64
CA ASN A 65 12.57 6.84 -12.05
C ASN A 65 13.26 6.18 -10.85
N GLN A 66 12.50 5.93 -9.79
CA GLN A 66 13.00 5.38 -8.53
C GLN A 66 12.19 4.16 -8.09
N ALA A 67 12.86 3.24 -7.40
CA ALA A 67 12.22 2.09 -6.77
C ALA A 67 12.84 1.78 -5.41
N TRP A 68 12.04 1.12 -4.55
CA TRP A 68 12.41 0.70 -3.21
C TRP A 68 11.93 -0.72 -2.92
N LEU A 69 12.66 -1.44 -2.07
CA LEU A 69 12.17 -2.59 -1.32
C LEU A 69 11.80 -2.15 0.10
N ILE A 70 10.67 -2.64 0.59
CA ILE A 70 10.08 -2.28 1.87
C ILE A 70 9.80 -3.56 2.66
N HIS A 71 10.12 -3.56 3.94
CA HIS A 71 9.77 -4.60 4.90
C HIS A 71 9.19 -3.97 6.15
N ASP A 72 8.04 -4.48 6.59
CA ASP A 72 7.35 -4.02 7.81
C ASP A 72 7.16 -2.50 7.85
N GLY A 73 6.93 -1.88 6.68
CA GLY A 73 6.74 -0.44 6.52
C GLY A 73 8.03 0.38 6.58
N GLU A 74 9.20 -0.25 6.50
CA GLU A 74 10.49 0.42 6.46
C GLU A 74 11.23 0.13 5.15
N VAL A 75 11.91 1.14 4.60
CA VAL A 75 12.76 0.97 3.41
C VAL A 75 13.97 0.13 3.77
N THR A 76 14.12 -1.02 3.14
CA THR A 76 15.28 -1.92 3.29
C THR A 76 16.32 -1.74 2.19
N ARG A 77 15.89 -1.27 1.00
CA ARG A 77 16.77 -0.92 -0.11
C ARG A 77 16.16 0.20 -0.96
N GLY A 78 16.96 1.13 -1.38
CA GLY A 78 16.54 2.23 -2.23
C GLY A 78 16.76 3.62 -1.61
N PRO A 79 16.40 4.71 -2.37
CA PRO A 79 15.95 4.63 -3.76
C PRO A 79 17.02 4.11 -4.71
N VAL A 80 16.63 3.24 -5.63
CA VAL A 80 17.48 2.80 -6.75
C VAL A 80 16.98 3.40 -8.05
N GLY A 81 17.89 3.71 -8.98
CA GLY A 81 17.53 4.23 -10.30
C GLY A 81 16.98 3.13 -11.21
N ILE A 82 15.89 3.42 -11.88
CA ILE A 82 15.21 2.50 -12.79
C ILE A 82 14.95 3.15 -14.15
N SER A 83 14.60 2.34 -15.15
CA SER A 83 13.79 2.78 -16.28
C SER A 83 12.52 1.93 -16.36
N HIS A 84 11.53 2.45 -17.05
CA HIS A 84 10.22 1.84 -17.16
C HIS A 84 9.67 1.96 -18.59
N GLY A 85 8.43 1.58 -18.82
CA GLY A 85 7.78 1.63 -20.12
C GLY A 85 7.82 3.01 -20.77
N GLY A 86 8.26 3.05 -22.03
CA GLY A 86 8.26 4.28 -22.83
C GLY A 86 6.90 4.61 -23.41
N GLN A 87 6.84 5.72 -24.17
CA GLN A 87 5.59 6.21 -24.77
C GLN A 87 4.88 5.14 -25.62
N GLY A 88 3.60 4.90 -25.32
CA GLY A 88 2.76 3.88 -25.96
C GLY A 88 3.00 2.45 -25.46
N LYS A 89 3.83 2.29 -24.45
CA LYS A 89 4.15 1.03 -23.75
C LYS A 89 4.41 1.29 -22.27
N GLU A 90 3.58 2.10 -21.68
CA GLU A 90 3.73 2.58 -20.31
C GLU A 90 3.66 1.42 -19.31
N THR A 91 4.44 1.48 -18.25
CA THR A 91 4.26 0.61 -17.10
C THR A 91 2.93 0.94 -16.43
N PRO A 92 2.07 -0.04 -16.14
CA PRO A 92 0.79 0.23 -15.51
C PRO A 92 1.00 0.74 -14.07
N THR A 93 0.17 1.72 -13.67
CA THR A 93 0.13 2.25 -12.30
C THR A 93 -0.96 1.56 -11.50
N GLY A 94 -0.80 1.52 -10.17
CA GLY A 94 -1.75 0.91 -9.23
C GLY A 94 -1.11 -0.14 -8.34
N ASP A 95 -1.96 -0.94 -7.71
CA ASP A 95 -1.58 -1.98 -6.76
C ASP A 95 -1.62 -3.34 -7.46
N PHE A 96 -0.54 -4.07 -7.35
CA PHE A 96 -0.32 -5.38 -7.96
C PHE A 96 0.22 -6.35 -6.92
N GLU A 97 0.29 -7.62 -7.31
CA GLU A 97 0.96 -8.67 -6.52
C GLU A 97 1.99 -9.39 -7.40
N VAL A 98 3.07 -9.86 -6.79
CA VAL A 98 4.01 -10.74 -7.49
C VAL A 98 3.28 -12.02 -7.89
N GLN A 99 3.22 -12.29 -9.19
CA GLN A 99 2.51 -13.42 -9.77
C GLN A 99 3.38 -14.69 -9.88
N TRP A 100 4.61 -14.51 -10.35
CA TRP A 100 5.61 -15.57 -10.50
C TRP A 100 7.01 -14.98 -10.73
N LYS A 101 8.03 -15.85 -10.69
CA LYS A 101 9.43 -15.44 -10.83
C LYS A 101 10.17 -16.42 -11.72
N ASP A 102 11.13 -15.92 -12.50
CA ASP A 102 12.03 -16.74 -13.32
C ASP A 102 13.41 -16.09 -13.42
N LYS A 103 14.43 -16.78 -12.95
CA LYS A 103 15.78 -16.25 -12.88
C LYS A 103 16.42 -16.04 -14.26
N ASP A 104 16.14 -16.93 -15.18
CA ASP A 104 16.81 -16.99 -16.49
C ASP A 104 15.81 -16.77 -17.63
N HIS A 105 14.78 -15.96 -17.38
CA HIS A 105 13.69 -15.71 -18.31
C HIS A 105 14.13 -15.15 -19.64
N ARG A 106 13.42 -15.56 -20.70
CA ARG A 106 13.57 -15.02 -22.05
C ARG A 106 12.21 -14.63 -22.61
N SER A 107 12.14 -13.42 -23.15
CA SER A 107 10.89 -12.88 -23.67
C SER A 107 10.47 -13.58 -24.97
N ALA A 108 9.32 -14.26 -24.94
CA ALA A 108 8.72 -14.80 -26.14
C ALA A 108 8.24 -13.70 -27.12
N GLU A 109 7.94 -12.50 -26.62
CA GLU A 109 7.44 -11.38 -27.42
C GLU A 109 8.57 -10.62 -28.12
N PHE A 110 9.76 -10.53 -27.49
CA PHE A 110 10.87 -9.71 -27.95
C PHE A 110 12.05 -10.55 -28.46
N ASN A 111 11.76 -11.51 -29.33
CA ASN A 111 12.78 -12.30 -30.04
C ASN A 111 13.80 -12.96 -29.09
N ASP A 112 13.29 -13.62 -28.06
CA ASP A 112 14.09 -14.34 -27.08
C ASP A 112 15.09 -13.45 -26.30
N ALA A 113 14.75 -12.15 -26.14
CA ALA A 113 15.56 -11.23 -25.38
C ALA A 113 15.71 -11.67 -23.92
N PRO A 114 16.93 -11.64 -23.35
CA PRO A 114 17.13 -12.05 -21.97
C PRO A 114 16.47 -11.05 -21.00
N MET A 115 15.82 -11.60 -20.00
CA MET A 115 15.21 -10.88 -18.86
C MET A 115 15.66 -11.56 -17.55
N PRO A 116 16.94 -11.45 -17.18
CA PRO A 116 17.45 -12.12 -15.98
C PRO A 116 16.78 -11.59 -14.71
N TYR A 117 16.60 -12.46 -13.72
CA TYR A 117 16.02 -12.13 -12.42
C TYR A 117 14.61 -11.52 -12.51
N SER A 118 13.78 -12.06 -13.40
CA SER A 118 12.42 -11.58 -13.60
C SER A 118 11.51 -11.88 -12.41
N VAL A 119 10.81 -10.83 -11.93
CA VAL A 119 9.73 -10.88 -10.96
C VAL A 119 8.50 -10.25 -11.60
N PHE A 120 7.56 -11.09 -12.03
CA PHE A 120 6.36 -10.67 -12.76
C PHE A 120 5.27 -10.23 -11.81
N PHE A 121 4.66 -9.06 -12.05
CA PHE A 121 3.66 -8.49 -11.16
C PHE A 121 2.39 -8.02 -11.87
N ALA A 122 2.38 -7.84 -13.19
CA ALA A 122 1.19 -7.42 -13.93
C ALA A 122 0.97 -8.23 -15.19
N ASP A 123 -0.28 -8.21 -15.68
CA ASP A 123 -0.67 -8.87 -16.92
C ASP A 123 0.12 -8.34 -18.12
N GLY A 124 0.27 -9.18 -19.14
CA GLY A 124 1.07 -8.85 -20.32
C GLY A 124 2.58 -9.07 -20.13
N GLY A 125 2.97 -9.79 -19.09
CA GLY A 125 4.37 -10.14 -18.85
C GLY A 125 5.20 -8.97 -18.32
N ILE A 126 4.59 -8.05 -17.59
CA ILE A 126 5.27 -6.92 -16.96
C ILE A 126 6.00 -7.40 -15.70
N ALA A 127 7.28 -7.08 -15.62
CA ALA A 127 8.16 -7.57 -14.56
C ALA A 127 9.21 -6.54 -14.15
N PHE A 128 9.73 -6.68 -12.94
CA PHE A 128 11.08 -6.23 -12.61
C PHE A 128 12.09 -7.20 -13.21
N HIS A 129 13.14 -6.73 -13.84
CA HIS A 129 14.24 -7.59 -14.28
C HIS A 129 15.52 -6.79 -14.51
N GLU A 130 16.64 -7.49 -14.64
CA GLU A 130 17.90 -6.86 -15.03
C GLU A 130 17.78 -6.22 -16.42
N GLY A 131 18.17 -4.96 -16.52
CA GLY A 131 18.17 -4.19 -17.74
C GLY A 131 18.98 -2.91 -17.58
N ASN A 132 18.98 -2.08 -18.62
CA ASN A 132 19.66 -0.79 -18.54
C ASN A 132 18.71 0.28 -17.95
N PRO A 133 18.99 0.81 -16.73
CA PRO A 133 18.14 1.84 -16.10
C PRO A 133 18.09 3.18 -16.85
N GLN A 134 18.84 3.35 -17.92
CA GLN A 134 18.82 4.56 -18.76
C GLN A 134 17.99 4.39 -20.04
N ASN A 135 17.54 3.18 -20.36
CA ASN A 135 16.81 2.90 -21.58
C ASN A 135 15.36 2.52 -21.30
N PRO A 136 14.36 3.20 -21.88
CA PRO A 136 12.97 2.83 -21.71
C PRO A 136 12.71 1.38 -22.14
N SER A 137 11.78 0.73 -21.46
CA SER A 137 11.33 -0.63 -21.74
C SER A 137 10.06 -0.65 -22.59
N ALA A 138 9.50 -1.85 -22.77
CA ALA A 138 8.18 -2.09 -23.33
C ALA A 138 7.11 -2.32 -22.24
N GLY A 139 7.31 -1.76 -21.03
CA GLY A 139 6.41 -1.86 -19.90
C GLY A 139 7.07 -2.41 -18.62
N CYS A 140 8.13 -3.20 -18.74
CA CYS A 140 8.86 -3.72 -17.60
C CYS A 140 9.64 -2.61 -16.85
N VAL A 141 9.97 -2.88 -15.60
CA VAL A 141 10.86 -2.05 -14.78
C VAL A 141 12.26 -2.63 -14.85
N HIS A 142 13.20 -1.89 -15.51
CA HIS A 142 14.60 -2.27 -15.60
C HIS A 142 15.35 -1.86 -14.35
N LEU A 143 16.07 -2.79 -13.78
CA LEU A 143 16.97 -2.63 -12.65
C LEU A 143 18.42 -2.88 -13.09
N GLY A 144 19.36 -2.21 -12.44
CA GLY A 144 20.77 -2.61 -12.55
C GLY A 144 20.96 -4.02 -11.99
N HIS A 145 22.06 -4.69 -12.35
CA HIS A 145 22.32 -6.09 -11.98
C HIS A 145 22.14 -6.36 -10.48
N ASP A 146 22.83 -5.61 -9.62
CA ASP A 146 22.80 -5.84 -8.18
C ASP A 146 21.40 -5.61 -7.54
N ASP A 147 20.64 -4.69 -8.14
CA ASP A 147 19.27 -4.41 -7.72
C ASP A 147 18.31 -5.50 -8.21
N ALA A 148 18.44 -5.96 -9.45
CA ALA A 148 17.65 -7.07 -9.98
C ALA A 148 17.85 -8.36 -9.17
N VAL A 149 19.09 -8.66 -8.79
CA VAL A 149 19.40 -9.79 -7.90
C VAL A 149 18.72 -9.61 -6.54
N ALA A 150 18.75 -8.40 -5.96
CA ALA A 150 18.13 -8.12 -4.68
C ALA A 150 16.60 -8.23 -4.73
N TRP A 151 15.94 -7.64 -5.75
CA TRP A 151 14.49 -7.77 -5.98
C TRP A 151 14.06 -9.22 -6.12
N TYR A 152 14.82 -9.98 -6.92
CA TYR A 152 14.55 -11.40 -7.12
C TYR A 152 14.73 -12.22 -5.85
N ALA A 153 15.69 -11.89 -5.00
CA ALA A 153 15.94 -12.61 -3.76
C ALA A 153 14.94 -12.26 -2.65
N ASP A 154 14.45 -11.00 -2.63
CA ASP A 154 13.62 -10.48 -1.55
C ASP A 154 12.11 -10.74 -1.77
N LEU A 155 11.62 -10.50 -2.99
CA LEU A 155 10.18 -10.60 -3.28
C LEU A 155 9.73 -12.06 -3.44
N GLU A 156 8.58 -12.38 -2.87
CA GLU A 156 7.92 -13.67 -3.00
C GLU A 156 6.57 -13.55 -3.72
N VAL A 157 6.07 -14.67 -4.24
CA VAL A 157 4.74 -14.70 -4.90
C VAL A 157 3.65 -14.29 -3.91
N GLY A 158 2.82 -13.32 -4.28
CA GLY A 158 1.80 -12.72 -3.44
C GLY A 158 2.24 -11.44 -2.71
N ASP A 159 3.51 -11.04 -2.80
CA ASP A 159 3.99 -9.77 -2.26
C ASP A 159 3.38 -8.59 -3.01
N GLU A 160 2.98 -7.54 -2.28
CA GLU A 160 2.36 -6.34 -2.83
C GLU A 160 3.37 -5.44 -3.52
N VAL A 161 3.00 -4.99 -4.72
CA VAL A 161 3.79 -4.10 -5.58
C VAL A 161 2.96 -2.87 -5.89
N GLU A 162 3.42 -1.70 -5.47
CA GLU A 162 2.75 -0.43 -5.75
C GLU A 162 3.53 0.38 -6.79
N ILE A 163 2.83 0.86 -7.85
CA ILE A 163 3.39 1.62 -8.96
C ILE A 163 2.67 2.99 -9.04
N HIS A 164 3.42 4.08 -8.83
CA HIS A 164 2.94 5.47 -8.81
C HIS A 164 3.47 6.32 -9.93
#